data_cd9a167cee933ba958e05394fd36e7ec
#
_entry.id   cd9a167cee933ba958e05394fd36e7ec
#
_cell.length_a   1.000
_cell.length_b   1.000
_cell.length_c   1.000
_cell.angle_alpha   90.00
_cell.angle_beta   90.00
_cell.angle_gamma   90.00
#
_symmetry.space_group_name_H-M   'P 1'
#
loop_
_entity.id
_entity.type
_entity.pdbx_description
1 polymer ?
#
loop_
_entity_poly.entity_id
_entity_poly.type
_entity_poly.pdbx_seq_one_letter_code
_entity_poly.pdbx_strand_id
1 'polypeptide(L)'
;MSKKNFSSRWAFILASVGSAVGMANVWGFPYKLGTNGGGAFLLIYIFFVALFSYVGLSAEYAIGRRAKTGTLGSYKFAWQSRNLGVIGSIIGWLPLAGSLCIAIGYAVIIAYVLKALTQALTGSFMSVDTNVWFNSFALAEYSVLPYHFIVIIGTLLTLFFGAKSIEKTNKIMMPLFFVLFAILAINVAMLPNALEGYKFLFIPDFSKLEDPMVWVTAMGQAFFSLSITGSGMIVYGAYLSKDEDIVESAKTTAFFDTLAALVAALVMIPAVFAYAMDPAEGPKLLFVTLPKILQNMIGGQIFAIILFTAVIFGGITSLQNMFEVVAESLMHKFPRLSRFWVLALLCVVCFGAGAFMEPISSWGPWMDFVSIYIIPIGAVIGAISWFWVIKKEEILDEVNSGANKTYGSFWYFVGKFIYVPIAFLLCIIAISKGISF
;
A
#
# COMPACT_ATOMS: atom_id res chain seq x y z
N MET A 1 -4.64 22.19 21.98
CA MET A 1 -4.41 20.81 21.47
C MET A 1 -5.19 20.64 20.18
N SER A 2 -4.54 20.49 19.04
CA SER A 2 -5.20 20.22 17.76
C SER A 2 -5.99 18.91 17.89
N LYS A 3 -7.25 18.89 17.39
CA LYS A 3 -8.03 17.65 17.30
C LYS A 3 -7.22 16.63 16.49
N LYS A 4 -6.80 15.54 17.13
CA LYS A 4 -6.05 14.44 16.47
C LYS A 4 -6.89 13.63 15.50
N ASN A 5 -8.22 13.77 15.47
CA ASN A 5 -9.15 12.99 14.69
C ASN A 5 -9.43 13.62 13.32
N PHE A 6 -9.73 12.78 12.33
CA PHE A 6 -10.27 13.21 11.04
C PHE A 6 -11.60 13.96 11.23
N SER A 7 -11.92 14.86 10.31
CA SER A 7 -13.08 15.74 10.44
C SER A 7 -14.42 15.04 10.17
N SER A 8 -14.41 13.94 9.43
CA SER A 8 -15.59 13.16 9.05
C SER A 8 -15.22 11.74 8.66
N ARG A 9 -16.22 10.85 8.57
CA ARG A 9 -16.08 9.48 8.06
C ARG A 9 -15.42 9.45 6.66
N TRP A 10 -15.87 10.29 5.74
CA TRP A 10 -15.30 10.34 4.40
C TRP A 10 -13.86 10.85 4.38
N ALA A 11 -13.50 11.77 5.28
CA ALA A 11 -12.12 12.20 5.44
C ALA A 11 -11.22 11.06 5.91
N PHE A 12 -11.70 10.25 6.85
CA PHE A 12 -11.00 9.03 7.29
C PHE A 12 -10.90 8.01 6.15
N ILE A 13 -12.00 7.72 5.45
CA ILE A 13 -12.00 6.73 4.35
C ILE A 13 -11.04 7.16 3.26
N LEU A 14 -11.09 8.39 2.77
CA LEU A 14 -10.17 8.88 1.74
C LEU A 14 -8.70 8.83 2.17
N ALA A 15 -8.41 9.15 3.44
CA ALA A 15 -7.07 9.03 3.99
C ALA A 15 -6.62 7.55 4.06
N SER A 16 -7.47 6.65 4.52
CA SER A 16 -7.19 5.22 4.60
C SER A 16 -7.04 4.58 3.22
N VAL A 17 -7.88 4.97 2.27
CA VAL A 17 -7.76 4.56 0.85
C VAL A 17 -6.45 5.05 0.28
N GLY A 18 -6.09 6.32 0.48
CA GLY A 18 -4.79 6.84 0.01
C GLY A 18 -3.59 6.18 0.67
N SER A 19 -3.74 5.68 1.89
CA SER A 19 -2.73 4.86 2.54
C SER A 19 -2.57 3.49 1.89
N ALA A 20 -3.67 2.86 1.51
CA ALA A 20 -3.71 1.54 0.90
C ALA A 20 -3.34 1.60 -0.60
N VAL A 21 -3.91 2.55 -1.34
CA VAL A 21 -3.68 2.73 -2.77
C VAL A 21 -2.26 3.24 -3.05
N GLY A 22 -1.50 2.46 -3.78
CA GLY A 22 -0.12 2.81 -4.13
C GLY A 22 0.44 1.95 -5.26
N MET A 23 1.75 1.72 -5.24
CA MET A 23 2.41 0.89 -6.25
C MET A 23 1.91 -0.55 -6.27
N ALA A 24 1.43 -1.05 -5.11
CA ALA A 24 0.81 -2.36 -5.02
C ALA A 24 -0.41 -2.52 -5.93
N ASN A 25 -1.23 -1.45 -6.06
CA ASN A 25 -2.42 -1.44 -6.91
C ASN A 25 -2.08 -1.12 -8.37
N VAL A 26 -1.21 -0.13 -8.58
CA VAL A 26 -0.94 0.39 -9.92
C VAL A 26 -0.07 -0.55 -10.73
N TRP A 27 0.90 -1.17 -10.10
CA TRP A 27 1.89 -2.02 -10.76
C TRP A 27 1.86 -3.47 -10.26
N GLY A 28 1.93 -3.67 -8.93
CA GLY A 28 2.03 -5.01 -8.34
C GLY A 28 0.83 -5.89 -8.68
N PHE A 29 -0.39 -5.36 -8.56
CA PHE A 29 -1.61 -6.11 -8.84
C PHE A 29 -1.76 -6.48 -10.32
N PRO A 30 -1.64 -5.57 -11.32
CA PRO A 30 -1.69 -5.96 -12.73
C PRO A 30 -0.64 -6.98 -13.12
N TYR A 31 0.59 -6.85 -12.61
CA TYR A 31 1.66 -7.81 -12.82
C TYR A 31 1.30 -9.19 -12.28
N LYS A 32 0.92 -9.28 -11.00
CA LYS A 32 0.55 -10.56 -10.38
C LYS A 32 -0.69 -11.18 -11.01
N LEU A 33 -1.66 -10.37 -11.40
CA LEU A 33 -2.83 -10.82 -12.15
C LEU A 33 -2.42 -11.39 -13.51
N GLY A 34 -1.52 -10.71 -14.23
CA GLY A 34 -0.99 -11.15 -15.51
C GLY A 34 -0.26 -12.49 -15.44
N THR A 35 0.53 -12.71 -14.39
CA THR A 35 1.33 -13.93 -14.18
C THR A 35 0.51 -15.11 -13.64
N ASN A 36 -0.64 -14.87 -13.01
CA ASN A 36 -1.39 -15.88 -12.27
C ASN A 36 -2.79 -16.19 -12.83
N GLY A 37 -2.99 -15.99 -14.15
CA GLY A 37 -4.20 -16.45 -14.82
C GLY A 37 -5.40 -15.51 -14.77
N GLY A 38 -5.15 -14.18 -14.68
CA GLY A 38 -6.17 -13.17 -14.92
C GLY A 38 -7.38 -13.26 -13.99
N GLY A 39 -8.56 -13.54 -14.58
CA GLY A 39 -9.83 -13.57 -13.83
C GLY A 39 -9.89 -14.58 -12.69
N ALA A 40 -9.17 -15.71 -12.77
CA ALA A 40 -9.10 -16.68 -11.67
C ALA A 40 -8.38 -16.08 -10.43
N PHE A 41 -7.23 -15.44 -10.67
CA PHE A 41 -6.52 -14.70 -9.62
C PHE A 41 -7.38 -13.59 -9.01
N LEU A 42 -8.10 -12.83 -9.83
CA LEU A 42 -9.00 -11.76 -9.38
C LEU A 42 -10.07 -12.27 -8.41
N LEU A 43 -10.69 -13.42 -8.68
CA LEU A 43 -11.70 -14.01 -7.79
C LEU A 43 -11.11 -14.37 -6.42
N ILE A 44 -9.94 -15.02 -6.41
CA ILE A 44 -9.26 -15.38 -5.15
C ILE A 44 -8.84 -14.12 -4.39
N TYR A 45 -8.30 -13.12 -5.09
CA TYR A 45 -7.90 -11.86 -4.50
C TYR A 45 -9.07 -11.15 -3.79
N ILE A 46 -10.23 -11.03 -4.46
CA ILE A 46 -11.44 -10.43 -3.88
C ILE A 46 -11.89 -11.20 -2.63
N PHE A 47 -11.83 -12.52 -2.67
CA PHE A 47 -12.16 -13.36 -1.49
C PHE A 47 -11.26 -13.01 -0.30
N PHE A 48 -9.94 -12.93 -0.50
CA PHE A 48 -9.02 -12.61 0.59
C PHE A 48 -9.12 -11.15 1.03
N VAL A 49 -9.36 -10.20 0.15
CA VAL A 49 -9.63 -8.81 0.51
C VAL A 49 -10.87 -8.71 1.41
N ALA A 50 -11.94 -9.41 1.06
CA ALA A 50 -13.16 -9.43 1.88
C ALA A 50 -12.88 -10.03 3.29
N LEU A 51 -12.15 -11.14 3.36
CA LEU A 51 -11.78 -11.77 4.63
C LEU A 51 -10.88 -10.87 5.47
N PHE A 52 -9.83 -10.32 4.87
CA PHE A 52 -8.82 -9.54 5.59
C PHE A 52 -9.33 -8.16 5.99
N SER A 53 -10.21 -7.55 5.20
CA SER A 53 -10.85 -6.30 5.63
C SER A 53 -11.79 -6.51 6.82
N TYR A 54 -12.51 -7.63 6.79
CA TYR A 54 -13.48 -7.96 7.85
C TYR A 54 -12.81 -8.13 9.22
N VAL A 55 -11.64 -8.76 9.29
CA VAL A 55 -10.97 -9.06 10.58
C VAL A 55 -9.61 -8.38 10.73
N GLY A 56 -8.72 -8.44 9.74
CA GLY A 56 -7.34 -7.93 9.84
C GLY A 56 -7.30 -6.42 9.92
N LEU A 57 -7.82 -5.74 8.89
CA LEU A 57 -7.84 -4.29 8.81
C LEU A 57 -8.69 -3.67 9.93
N SER A 58 -9.85 -4.26 10.21
CA SER A 58 -10.71 -3.80 11.30
C SER A 58 -10.04 -3.97 12.68
N ALA A 59 -9.24 -5.01 12.89
CA ALA A 59 -8.48 -5.18 14.13
C ALA A 59 -7.38 -4.12 14.29
N GLU A 60 -6.64 -3.78 13.21
CA GLU A 60 -5.64 -2.70 13.26
C GLU A 60 -6.30 -1.34 13.57
N TYR A 61 -7.46 -1.05 12.98
CA TYR A 61 -8.23 0.15 13.33
C TYR A 61 -8.70 0.11 14.78
N ALA A 62 -9.23 -1.02 15.24
CA ALA A 62 -9.74 -1.17 16.61
C ALA A 62 -8.63 -0.93 17.64
N ILE A 63 -7.48 -1.55 17.47
CA ILE A 63 -6.38 -1.40 18.45
C ILE A 63 -5.82 0.02 18.45
N GLY A 64 -5.65 0.63 17.27
CA GLY A 64 -5.21 2.02 17.16
C GLY A 64 -6.18 2.99 17.85
N ARG A 65 -7.51 2.84 17.60
CA ARG A 65 -8.56 3.65 18.22
C ARG A 65 -8.63 3.45 19.73
N ARG A 66 -8.50 2.20 20.20
CA ARG A 66 -8.52 1.86 21.62
C ARG A 66 -7.32 2.44 22.37
N ALA A 67 -6.12 2.26 21.82
CA ALA A 67 -4.88 2.73 22.41
C ALA A 67 -4.66 4.25 22.23
N LYS A 68 -5.36 4.90 21.28
CA LYS A 68 -5.22 6.32 20.88
C LYS A 68 -3.79 6.70 20.51
N THR A 69 -3.06 5.78 19.90
CA THR A 69 -1.67 5.95 19.51
C THR A 69 -1.33 4.99 18.36
N GLY A 70 -0.23 5.27 17.67
CA GLY A 70 0.30 4.41 16.62
C GLY A 70 0.93 3.12 17.14
N THR A 71 1.83 2.56 16.36
CA THR A 71 2.34 1.19 16.51
C THR A 71 2.89 0.91 17.90
N LEU A 72 3.91 1.65 18.36
CA LEU A 72 4.60 1.31 19.63
C LEU A 72 3.67 1.34 20.84
N GLY A 73 2.80 2.34 20.92
CA GLY A 73 1.85 2.44 22.03
C GLY A 73 0.77 1.38 21.98
N SER A 74 0.30 1.01 20.78
CA SER A 74 -0.73 -0.02 20.58
C SER A 74 -0.23 -1.42 20.97
N TYR A 75 1.00 -1.79 20.60
CA TYR A 75 1.60 -3.04 21.07
C TYR A 75 1.80 -3.06 22.59
N LYS A 76 2.33 -1.96 23.16
CA LYS A 76 2.45 -1.85 24.61
C LYS A 76 1.10 -2.04 25.30
N PHE A 77 0.05 -1.38 24.80
CA PHE A 77 -1.32 -1.48 25.32
C PHE A 77 -1.84 -2.92 25.26
N ALA A 78 -1.77 -3.56 24.09
CA ALA A 78 -2.26 -4.92 23.91
C ALA A 78 -1.59 -5.94 24.85
N TRP A 79 -0.27 -5.88 24.96
CA TRP A 79 0.50 -6.78 25.82
C TRP A 79 0.39 -6.44 27.31
N GLN A 80 0.08 -5.20 27.66
CA GLN A 80 -0.16 -4.81 29.03
C GLN A 80 -1.44 -5.46 29.59
N SER A 81 -2.40 -5.84 28.77
CA SER A 81 -3.58 -6.63 29.16
C SER A 81 -3.22 -7.99 29.78
N ARG A 82 -1.98 -8.47 29.57
CA ARG A 82 -1.40 -9.70 30.15
C ARG A 82 -0.22 -9.44 31.07
N ASN A 83 -0.04 -8.19 31.56
CA ASN A 83 1.11 -7.75 32.36
C ASN A 83 2.48 -7.88 31.65
N LEU A 84 2.49 -7.93 30.30
CA LEU A 84 3.67 -8.07 29.46
C LEU A 84 3.95 -6.79 28.63
N GLY A 85 3.61 -5.61 29.14
CA GLY A 85 3.74 -4.34 28.42
C GLY A 85 5.17 -4.00 27.99
N VAL A 86 6.19 -4.46 28.70
CA VAL A 86 7.60 -4.30 28.32
C VAL A 86 7.89 -5.08 27.03
N ILE A 87 7.44 -6.33 26.95
CA ILE A 87 7.57 -7.16 25.75
C ILE A 87 6.86 -6.50 24.57
N GLY A 88 5.61 -6.04 24.76
CA GLY A 88 4.88 -5.30 23.73
C GLY A 88 5.64 -4.06 23.23
N SER A 89 6.28 -3.32 24.13
CA SER A 89 7.10 -2.15 23.76
C SER A 89 8.34 -2.51 22.94
N ILE A 90 8.87 -3.73 23.07
CA ILE A 90 10.04 -4.21 22.31
C ILE A 90 9.61 -4.74 20.94
N ILE A 91 8.64 -5.62 20.90
CA ILE A 91 8.23 -6.29 19.64
C ILE A 91 7.59 -5.32 18.65
N GLY A 92 6.93 -4.24 19.11
CA GLY A 92 6.36 -3.21 18.25
C GLY A 92 7.39 -2.45 17.38
N TRP A 93 8.68 -2.52 17.72
CA TRP A 93 9.73 -1.91 16.91
C TRP A 93 9.92 -2.63 15.57
N LEU A 94 9.67 -3.94 15.48
CA LEU A 94 9.87 -4.68 14.24
C LEU A 94 8.89 -4.22 13.13
N PRO A 95 7.55 -4.24 13.33
CA PRO A 95 6.64 -3.74 12.31
C PRO A 95 6.82 -2.23 12.04
N LEU A 96 7.23 -1.44 13.04
CA LEU A 96 7.56 -0.03 12.85
C LEU A 96 8.79 0.14 11.94
N ALA A 97 9.84 -0.62 12.18
CA ALA A 97 11.02 -0.64 11.30
C ALA A 97 10.66 -1.08 9.89
N GLY A 98 9.74 -2.05 9.75
CA GLY A 98 9.20 -2.46 8.45
C GLY A 98 8.57 -1.31 7.67
N SER A 99 7.75 -0.49 8.33
CA SER A 99 7.16 0.70 7.70
C SER A 99 8.22 1.72 7.26
N LEU A 100 9.27 1.93 8.04
CA LEU A 100 10.38 2.82 7.67
C LEU A 100 11.19 2.24 6.48
N CYS A 101 11.50 0.96 6.53
CA CYS A 101 12.28 0.30 5.48
C CYS A 101 11.55 0.27 4.13
N ILE A 102 10.23 0.05 4.15
CA ILE A 102 9.41 0.20 2.92
C ILE A 102 9.44 1.66 2.45
N ALA A 103 9.26 2.64 3.33
CA ALA A 103 9.25 4.05 2.96
C ALA A 103 10.52 4.48 2.23
N ILE A 104 11.68 3.97 2.66
CA ILE A 104 12.99 4.25 2.03
C ILE A 104 12.97 3.77 0.56
N GLY A 105 12.68 2.51 0.31
CA GLY A 105 12.68 1.97 -1.06
C GLY A 105 11.53 2.52 -1.92
N TYR A 106 10.39 2.79 -1.29
CA TYR A 106 9.20 3.33 -1.95
C TYR A 106 9.43 4.76 -2.47
N ALA A 107 10.13 5.61 -1.71
CA ALA A 107 10.46 6.97 -2.11
C ALA A 107 11.34 6.99 -3.38
N VAL A 108 12.24 6.03 -3.56
CA VAL A 108 13.08 5.87 -4.75
C VAL A 108 12.22 5.59 -5.99
N ILE A 109 11.26 4.66 -5.90
CA ILE A 109 10.39 4.36 -7.06
C ILE A 109 9.51 5.55 -7.43
N ILE A 110 9.00 6.29 -6.45
CA ILE A 110 8.24 7.52 -6.74
C ILE A 110 9.14 8.57 -7.40
N ALA A 111 10.42 8.64 -7.03
CA ALA A 111 11.39 9.51 -7.70
C ALA A 111 11.60 9.14 -9.18
N TYR A 112 11.61 7.84 -9.52
CA TYR A 112 11.62 7.40 -10.91
C TYR A 112 10.37 7.88 -11.67
N VAL A 113 9.19 7.75 -11.04
CA VAL A 113 7.93 8.23 -11.63
C VAL A 113 7.93 9.75 -11.80
N LEU A 114 8.47 10.50 -10.84
CA LEU A 114 8.57 11.96 -10.94
C LEU A 114 9.51 12.39 -12.07
N LYS A 115 10.63 11.69 -12.26
CA LYS A 115 11.54 11.89 -13.41
C LYS A 115 10.79 11.60 -14.72
N ALA A 116 10.07 10.48 -14.80
CA ALA A 116 9.27 10.13 -15.97
C ALA A 116 8.21 11.21 -16.28
N LEU A 117 7.53 11.73 -15.25
CA LEU A 117 6.56 12.82 -15.41
C LEU A 117 7.22 14.08 -15.96
N THR A 118 8.38 14.51 -15.44
CA THR A 118 9.07 15.70 -15.94
C THR A 118 9.48 15.55 -17.41
N GLN A 119 9.88 14.36 -17.81
CA GLN A 119 10.25 14.08 -19.21
C GLN A 119 9.01 13.95 -20.12
N ALA A 120 7.89 13.46 -19.61
CA ALA A 120 6.63 13.49 -20.34
C ALA A 120 6.13 14.94 -20.56
N LEU A 121 6.25 15.81 -19.55
CA LEU A 121 5.89 17.24 -19.65
C LEU A 121 6.73 17.99 -20.69
N THR A 122 8.04 17.68 -20.80
CA THR A 122 8.93 18.29 -21.80
C THR A 122 8.81 17.67 -23.19
N GLY A 123 8.11 16.53 -23.33
CA GLY A 123 8.01 15.78 -24.57
C GLY A 123 9.22 14.91 -24.89
N SER A 124 10.33 15.03 -24.14
CA SER A 124 11.55 14.24 -24.37
C SER A 124 11.34 12.73 -24.20
N PHE A 125 10.35 12.34 -23.40
CA PHE A 125 9.93 10.97 -23.21
C PHE A 125 9.40 10.28 -24.50
N MET A 126 8.85 11.05 -25.45
CA MET A 126 8.18 10.50 -26.64
C MET A 126 9.13 10.01 -27.73
N SER A 127 10.43 10.32 -27.63
CA SER A 127 11.43 10.02 -28.67
C SER A 127 12.56 9.11 -28.22
N VAL A 128 12.50 8.59 -26.98
CA VAL A 128 13.55 7.74 -26.41
C VAL A 128 13.23 6.25 -26.58
N ASP A 129 14.26 5.42 -26.75
CA ASP A 129 14.11 3.97 -26.53
C ASP A 129 13.83 3.71 -25.05
N THR A 130 12.71 3.10 -24.74
CA THR A 130 12.22 2.96 -23.36
C THR A 130 13.12 2.05 -22.48
N ASN A 131 13.75 1.03 -23.07
CA ASN A 131 14.71 0.18 -22.36
C ASN A 131 15.99 0.94 -22.04
N VAL A 132 16.58 1.62 -23.04
CA VAL A 132 17.80 2.42 -22.88
C VAL A 132 17.50 3.55 -21.88
N TRP A 133 16.36 4.20 -22.02
CA TRP A 133 15.92 5.28 -21.15
C TRP A 133 15.80 4.81 -19.69
N PHE A 134 15.07 3.71 -19.43
CA PHE A 134 14.90 3.19 -18.08
C PHE A 134 16.26 2.79 -17.47
N ASN A 135 17.07 2.03 -18.20
CA ASN A 135 18.37 1.58 -17.72
C ASN A 135 19.33 2.73 -17.45
N SER A 136 19.22 3.85 -18.17
CA SER A 136 20.10 5.01 -18.00
C SER A 136 20.06 5.66 -16.61
N PHE A 137 18.95 5.47 -15.90
CA PHE A 137 18.83 5.96 -14.52
C PHE A 137 18.59 4.85 -13.50
N ALA A 138 17.95 3.75 -13.87
CA ALA A 138 17.69 2.66 -12.95
C ALA A 138 18.94 1.84 -12.57
N LEU A 139 19.99 1.88 -13.41
CA LEU A 139 21.26 1.21 -13.13
C LEU A 139 22.34 2.15 -12.61
N ALA A 140 22.17 3.46 -12.74
CA ALA A 140 23.16 4.45 -12.37
C ALA A 140 22.98 4.92 -10.91
N GLU A 141 24.09 5.06 -10.22
CA GLU A 141 24.10 5.62 -8.86
C GLU A 141 23.74 7.11 -8.90
N TYR A 142 22.99 7.55 -7.90
CA TYR A 142 22.62 8.95 -7.68
C TYR A 142 21.92 9.65 -8.85
N SER A 143 21.28 8.88 -9.71
CA SER A 143 20.70 9.37 -10.99
C SER A 143 19.39 10.13 -10.82
N VAL A 144 18.70 9.93 -9.69
CA VAL A 144 17.40 10.54 -9.38
C VAL A 144 17.40 11.35 -8.07
N LEU A 145 18.59 11.65 -7.50
CA LEU A 145 18.71 12.39 -6.23
C LEU A 145 17.82 13.65 -6.13
N PRO A 146 17.75 14.55 -7.12
CA PRO A 146 16.89 15.72 -7.03
C PRO A 146 15.41 15.36 -6.93
N TYR A 147 14.97 14.38 -7.72
CA TYR A 147 13.59 13.89 -7.70
C TYR A 147 13.27 13.18 -6.39
N HIS A 148 14.22 12.38 -5.89
CA HIS A 148 14.11 11.68 -4.62
C HIS A 148 13.96 12.67 -3.45
N PHE A 149 14.80 13.71 -3.41
CA PHE A 149 14.70 14.76 -2.42
C PHE A 149 13.34 15.49 -2.47
N ILE A 150 12.87 15.85 -3.69
CA ILE A 150 11.58 16.51 -3.90
C ILE A 150 10.42 15.62 -3.41
N VAL A 151 10.45 14.32 -3.69
CA VAL A 151 9.42 13.36 -3.24
C VAL A 151 9.37 13.30 -1.72
N ILE A 152 10.53 13.15 -1.05
CA ILE A 152 10.58 13.08 0.41
C ILE A 152 10.10 14.39 1.03
N ILE A 153 10.67 15.53 0.65
CA ILE A 153 10.29 16.84 1.20
C ILE A 153 8.81 17.13 0.90
N GLY A 154 8.37 16.92 -0.34
CA GLY A 154 6.97 17.12 -0.72
C GLY A 154 6.02 16.30 0.12
N THR A 155 6.33 15.01 0.36
CA THR A 155 5.52 14.15 1.22
C THR A 155 5.53 14.63 2.67
N LEU A 156 6.70 14.95 3.23
CA LEU A 156 6.82 15.41 4.63
C LEU A 156 6.09 16.74 4.86
N LEU A 157 6.07 17.65 3.88
CA LEU A 157 5.27 18.88 3.96
C LEU A 157 3.77 18.59 4.06
N THR A 158 3.29 17.56 3.37
CA THR A 158 1.88 17.13 3.47
C THR A 158 1.54 16.50 4.81
N LEU A 159 2.53 16.20 5.65
CA LEU A 159 2.37 15.62 6.99
C LEU A 159 2.50 16.65 8.11
N PHE A 160 2.90 17.88 7.81
CA PHE A 160 3.36 18.84 8.82
C PHE A 160 2.33 19.06 9.96
N PHE A 161 1.04 19.06 9.65
CA PHE A 161 -0.04 19.21 10.64
C PHE A 161 -0.74 17.87 11.00
N GLY A 162 -0.12 16.72 10.74
CA GLY A 162 -0.64 15.40 11.05
C GLY A 162 -1.94 15.07 10.31
N ALA A 163 -2.90 14.43 10.98
CA ALA A 163 -4.17 13.99 10.39
C ALA A 163 -4.88 15.07 9.55
N LYS A 164 -4.81 16.33 9.96
CA LYS A 164 -5.43 17.45 9.23
C LYS A 164 -4.80 17.68 7.85
N SER A 165 -3.48 17.58 7.75
CA SER A 165 -2.78 17.72 6.46
C SER A 165 -3.03 16.51 5.58
N ILE A 166 -2.96 15.30 6.14
CA ILE A 166 -3.26 14.03 5.45
C ILE A 166 -4.66 14.10 4.86
N GLU A 167 -5.66 14.50 5.66
CA GLU A 167 -7.03 14.67 5.21
C GLU A 167 -7.14 15.62 4.01
N LYS A 168 -6.52 16.80 4.09
CA LYS A 168 -6.58 17.81 3.04
C LYS A 168 -5.97 17.29 1.73
N THR A 169 -4.84 16.62 1.83
CA THR A 169 -4.14 16.07 0.67
C THR A 169 -4.94 14.94 0.01
N ASN A 170 -5.43 13.99 0.82
CA ASN A 170 -6.16 12.82 0.30
C ASN A 170 -7.53 13.18 -0.26
N LYS A 171 -8.20 14.22 0.25
CA LYS A 171 -9.45 14.74 -0.34
C LYS A 171 -9.29 15.22 -1.78
N ILE A 172 -8.09 15.60 -2.20
CA ILE A 172 -7.79 16.03 -3.55
C ILE A 172 -7.18 14.90 -4.37
N MET A 173 -6.12 14.26 -3.85
CA MET A 173 -5.34 13.29 -4.62
C MET A 173 -6.12 12.01 -4.93
N MET A 174 -6.94 11.50 -4.00
CA MET A 174 -7.66 10.25 -4.23
C MET A 174 -8.77 10.36 -5.28
N PRO A 175 -9.68 11.34 -5.25
CA PRO A 175 -10.64 11.51 -6.34
C PRO A 175 -9.95 11.73 -7.69
N LEU A 176 -8.89 12.55 -7.74
CA LEU A 176 -8.15 12.78 -8.98
C LEU A 176 -7.46 11.50 -9.49
N PHE A 177 -6.90 10.67 -8.61
CA PHE A 177 -6.37 9.36 -8.98
C PHE A 177 -7.40 8.53 -9.76
N PHE A 178 -8.61 8.37 -9.23
CA PHE A 178 -9.67 7.62 -9.89
C PHE A 178 -10.11 8.23 -11.21
N VAL A 179 -10.25 9.56 -11.27
CA VAL A 179 -10.63 10.27 -12.50
C VAL A 179 -9.56 10.09 -13.58
N LEU A 180 -8.29 10.25 -13.24
CA LEU A 180 -7.18 10.12 -14.19
C LEU A 180 -7.08 8.68 -14.73
N PHE A 181 -7.20 7.67 -13.87
CA PHE A 181 -7.20 6.28 -14.30
C PHE A 181 -8.47 5.92 -15.11
N ALA A 182 -9.62 6.50 -14.81
CA ALA A 182 -10.83 6.32 -15.61
C ALA A 182 -10.67 6.88 -17.02
N ILE A 183 -10.05 8.05 -17.18
CA ILE A 183 -9.73 8.62 -18.49
C ILE A 183 -8.80 7.68 -19.27
N LEU A 184 -7.77 7.15 -18.64
CA LEU A 184 -6.86 6.18 -19.26
C LEU A 184 -7.59 4.91 -19.67
N ALA A 185 -8.44 4.35 -18.80
CA ALA A 185 -9.19 3.11 -19.08
C ALA A 185 -10.13 3.29 -20.27
N ILE A 186 -10.83 4.42 -20.38
CA ILE A 186 -11.69 4.72 -21.55
C ILE A 186 -10.86 4.76 -22.84
N ASN A 187 -9.69 5.37 -22.80
CA ASN A 187 -8.82 5.44 -23.97
C ASN A 187 -8.26 4.09 -24.39
N VAL A 188 -7.80 3.31 -23.42
CA VAL A 188 -7.28 1.95 -23.67
C VAL A 188 -8.38 1.04 -24.21
N ALA A 189 -9.63 1.20 -23.76
CA ALA A 189 -10.76 0.42 -24.27
C ALA A 189 -11.03 0.63 -25.77
N MET A 190 -10.58 1.74 -26.34
CA MET A 190 -10.72 2.05 -27.77
C MET A 190 -9.55 1.49 -28.63
N LEU A 191 -8.53 0.89 -28.02
CA LEU A 191 -7.41 0.31 -28.75
C LEU A 191 -7.83 -0.98 -29.47
N PRO A 192 -7.31 -1.22 -30.68
CA PRO A 192 -7.48 -2.50 -31.35
C PRO A 192 -6.99 -3.66 -30.45
N ASN A 193 -7.70 -4.77 -30.44
CA ASN A 193 -7.39 -5.97 -29.66
C ASN A 193 -7.44 -5.81 -28.11
N ALA A 194 -7.81 -4.65 -27.57
CA ALA A 194 -7.98 -4.47 -26.12
C ALA A 194 -9.00 -5.46 -25.51
N LEU A 195 -9.97 -5.91 -26.31
CA LEU A 195 -11.00 -6.87 -25.89
C LEU A 195 -10.41 -8.19 -25.37
N GLU A 196 -9.31 -8.67 -25.92
CA GLU A 196 -8.66 -9.90 -25.45
C GLU A 196 -8.08 -9.70 -24.03
N GLY A 197 -7.56 -8.52 -23.74
CA GLY A 197 -7.13 -8.18 -22.36
C GLY A 197 -8.30 -8.11 -21.38
N TYR A 198 -9.46 -7.61 -21.80
CA TYR A 198 -10.67 -7.64 -20.95
C TYR A 198 -11.20 -9.07 -20.75
N LYS A 199 -11.16 -9.91 -21.77
CA LYS A 199 -11.49 -11.32 -21.60
C LYS A 199 -10.56 -12.00 -20.60
N PHE A 200 -9.25 -11.79 -20.73
CA PHE A 200 -8.26 -12.32 -19.80
C PHE A 200 -8.52 -11.83 -18.36
N LEU A 201 -8.91 -10.57 -18.19
CA LEU A 201 -9.15 -9.97 -16.88
C LEU A 201 -10.42 -10.52 -16.20
N PHE A 202 -11.50 -10.78 -16.97
CA PHE A 202 -12.82 -11.06 -16.40
C PHE A 202 -13.32 -12.50 -16.63
N ILE A 203 -12.76 -13.25 -17.58
CA ILE A 203 -13.13 -14.64 -17.80
C ILE A 203 -12.15 -15.54 -17.06
N PRO A 204 -12.59 -16.21 -15.97
CA PRO A 204 -11.70 -17.02 -15.16
C PRO A 204 -11.28 -18.31 -15.92
N ASP A 205 -10.00 -18.57 -15.95
CA ASP A 205 -9.47 -19.90 -16.24
C ASP A 205 -9.43 -20.71 -14.94
N PHE A 206 -10.46 -21.52 -14.72
CA PHE A 206 -10.59 -22.30 -13.47
C PHE A 206 -9.50 -23.35 -13.30
N SER A 207 -8.76 -23.74 -14.36
CA SER A 207 -7.61 -24.63 -14.21
C SER A 207 -6.49 -24.03 -13.34
N LYS A 208 -6.41 -22.71 -13.30
CA LYS A 208 -5.45 -21.97 -12.44
C LYS A 208 -5.74 -22.09 -10.96
N LEU A 209 -6.98 -22.45 -10.58
CA LEU A 209 -7.31 -22.69 -9.17
C LEU A 209 -6.68 -23.96 -8.61
N GLU A 210 -6.19 -24.86 -9.46
CA GLU A 210 -5.47 -26.07 -9.04
C GLU A 210 -4.04 -25.77 -8.61
N ASP A 211 -3.48 -24.61 -9.01
CA ASP A 211 -2.14 -24.20 -8.58
C ASP A 211 -2.19 -23.50 -7.23
N PRO A 212 -1.61 -24.09 -6.15
CA PRO A 212 -1.56 -23.47 -4.84
C PRO A 212 -0.85 -22.11 -4.82
N MET A 213 0.08 -21.86 -5.78
CA MET A 213 0.81 -20.60 -5.84
C MET A 213 -0.06 -19.43 -6.25
N VAL A 214 -1.09 -19.65 -7.06
CA VAL A 214 -2.08 -18.62 -7.40
C VAL A 214 -2.81 -18.14 -6.14
N TRP A 215 -3.18 -19.08 -5.24
CA TRP A 215 -3.81 -18.76 -3.96
C TRP A 215 -2.85 -17.99 -3.05
N VAL A 216 -1.61 -18.44 -2.93
CA VAL A 216 -0.59 -17.79 -2.09
C VAL A 216 -0.30 -16.37 -2.59
N THR A 217 -0.14 -16.21 -3.90
CA THR A 217 0.15 -14.90 -4.50
C THR A 217 -1.03 -13.93 -4.36
N ALA A 218 -2.27 -14.40 -4.56
CA ALA A 218 -3.47 -13.57 -4.39
C ALA A 218 -3.68 -13.17 -2.93
N MET A 219 -3.45 -14.09 -2.01
CA MET A 219 -3.51 -13.88 -0.57
C MET A 219 -2.46 -12.86 -0.10
N GLY A 220 -1.21 -13.02 -0.54
CA GLY A 220 -0.13 -12.08 -0.25
C GLY A 220 -0.39 -10.69 -0.82
N GLN A 221 -0.90 -10.61 -2.07
CA GLN A 221 -1.29 -9.35 -2.68
C GLN A 221 -2.40 -8.65 -1.89
N ALA A 222 -3.41 -9.38 -1.40
CA ALA A 222 -4.49 -8.81 -0.60
C ALA A 222 -3.97 -8.28 0.76
N PHE A 223 -3.05 -9.01 1.38
CA PHE A 223 -2.40 -8.60 2.63
C PHE A 223 -1.61 -7.30 2.47
N PHE A 224 -0.80 -7.25 1.42
CA PHE A 224 0.06 -6.11 1.13
C PHE A 224 -0.73 -4.88 0.69
N SER A 225 -1.71 -5.05 -0.20
CA SER A 225 -2.57 -3.97 -0.70
C SER A 225 -3.34 -3.27 0.42
N LEU A 226 -3.90 -4.03 1.36
CA LEU A 226 -4.62 -3.48 2.50
C LEU A 226 -3.70 -2.89 3.59
N SER A 227 -2.38 -2.88 3.39
CA SER A 227 -1.39 -2.39 4.35
C SER A 227 -1.49 -3.02 5.74
N ILE A 228 -1.91 -4.29 5.82
CA ILE A 228 -2.05 -5.05 7.07
C ILE A 228 -0.68 -5.60 7.47
N THR A 229 0.19 -4.71 7.94
CA THR A 229 1.60 -5.01 8.21
C THR A 229 1.93 -5.12 9.70
N GLY A 230 0.91 -5.06 10.56
CA GLY A 230 1.09 -4.92 12.01
C GLY A 230 1.45 -3.51 12.43
N SER A 231 1.41 -2.53 11.54
CA SER A 231 1.71 -1.11 11.83
C SER A 231 0.95 -0.14 10.94
N GLY A 232 0.76 -0.46 9.67
CA GLY A 232 0.35 0.48 8.64
C GLY A 232 -0.97 1.21 8.94
N MET A 233 -1.98 0.50 9.37
CA MET A 233 -3.32 1.04 9.57
C MET A 233 -3.64 1.40 11.02
N ILE A 234 -2.77 1.07 11.97
CA ILE A 234 -2.97 1.36 13.40
C ILE A 234 -3.06 2.86 13.66
N VAL A 235 -2.20 3.67 13.03
CA VAL A 235 -2.19 5.12 13.23
C VAL A 235 -3.47 5.78 12.72
N TYR A 236 -4.04 5.27 11.63
CA TYR A 236 -5.33 5.76 11.12
C TYR A 236 -6.48 5.37 12.06
N GLY A 237 -6.43 4.17 12.63
CA GLY A 237 -7.34 3.78 13.70
C GLY A 237 -7.27 4.72 14.90
N ALA A 238 -6.05 5.16 15.29
CA ALA A 238 -5.88 6.12 16.39
C ALA A 238 -6.51 7.50 16.12
N TYR A 239 -6.72 7.83 14.84
CA TYR A 239 -7.38 9.07 14.40
C TYR A 239 -8.87 8.90 14.08
N LEU A 240 -9.40 7.67 14.17
CA LEU A 240 -10.81 7.37 13.94
C LEU A 240 -11.68 7.81 15.13
N SER A 241 -12.82 8.42 14.84
CA SER A 241 -13.80 8.78 15.88
C SER A 241 -14.45 7.55 16.51
N LYS A 242 -14.86 7.68 17.78
CA LYS A 242 -15.54 6.59 18.49
C LYS A 242 -16.94 6.27 17.96
N ASP A 243 -17.55 7.21 17.28
CA ASP A 243 -18.90 7.09 16.74
C ASP A 243 -18.93 6.36 15.38
N GLU A 244 -17.76 6.01 14.84
CA GLU A 244 -17.64 5.35 13.56
C GLU A 244 -17.60 3.83 13.68
N ASP A 245 -18.33 3.15 12.79
CA ASP A 245 -18.29 1.69 12.65
C ASP A 245 -16.95 1.27 12.02
N ILE A 246 -16.10 0.61 12.83
CA ILE A 246 -14.77 0.16 12.45
C ILE A 246 -14.81 -0.82 11.28
N VAL A 247 -15.67 -1.85 11.38
CA VAL A 247 -15.71 -2.93 10.40
C VAL A 247 -16.25 -2.43 9.07
N GLU A 248 -17.26 -1.56 9.10
CA GLU A 248 -17.82 -0.97 7.89
C GLU A 248 -16.81 0.00 7.24
N SER A 249 -16.05 0.75 8.05
CA SER A 249 -14.97 1.60 7.56
C SER A 249 -13.84 0.79 6.92
N ALA A 250 -13.47 -0.35 7.51
CA ALA A 250 -12.47 -1.26 6.97
C ALA A 250 -12.91 -1.86 5.62
N LYS A 251 -14.16 -2.31 5.52
CA LYS A 251 -14.73 -2.82 4.26
C LYS A 251 -14.79 -1.75 3.18
N THR A 252 -15.20 -0.53 3.55
CA THR A 252 -15.27 0.59 2.61
C THR A 252 -13.86 0.95 2.10
N THR A 253 -12.85 0.98 2.97
CA THR A 253 -11.45 1.18 2.57
C THR A 253 -11.01 0.08 1.59
N ALA A 254 -11.26 -1.18 1.92
CA ALA A 254 -10.89 -2.31 1.07
C ALA A 254 -11.63 -2.32 -0.28
N PHE A 255 -12.88 -1.89 -0.32
CA PHE A 255 -13.63 -1.72 -1.57
C PHE A 255 -12.95 -0.70 -2.50
N PHE A 256 -12.60 0.48 -2.01
CA PHE A 256 -11.94 1.49 -2.82
C PHE A 256 -10.50 1.13 -3.16
N ASP A 257 -9.79 0.43 -2.28
CA ASP A 257 -8.46 -0.13 -2.58
C ASP A 257 -8.53 -1.14 -3.73
N THR A 258 -9.47 -2.08 -3.68
CA THR A 258 -9.72 -3.04 -4.76
C THR A 258 -10.16 -2.36 -6.05
N LEU A 259 -11.01 -1.34 -5.95
CA LEU A 259 -11.44 -0.55 -7.11
C LEU A 259 -10.23 0.14 -7.77
N ALA A 260 -9.30 0.69 -6.97
CA ALA A 260 -8.07 1.30 -7.49
C ALA A 260 -7.19 0.27 -8.22
N ALA A 261 -7.00 -0.91 -7.63
CA ALA A 261 -6.26 -2.01 -8.27
C ALA A 261 -6.93 -2.45 -9.58
N LEU A 262 -8.26 -2.56 -9.57
CA LEU A 262 -9.03 -2.96 -10.75
C LEU A 262 -8.97 -1.90 -11.85
N VAL A 263 -9.12 -0.62 -11.53
CA VAL A 263 -9.04 0.47 -12.52
C VAL A 263 -7.63 0.54 -13.14
N ALA A 264 -6.58 0.33 -12.34
CA ALA A 264 -5.22 0.21 -12.87
C ALA A 264 -5.07 -1.02 -13.81
N ALA A 265 -5.63 -2.17 -13.44
CA ALA A 265 -5.62 -3.36 -14.29
C ALA A 265 -6.41 -3.17 -15.60
N LEU A 266 -7.54 -2.41 -15.55
CA LEU A 266 -8.32 -2.03 -16.74
C LEU A 266 -7.54 -1.14 -17.73
N VAL A 267 -6.51 -0.46 -17.26
CA VAL A 267 -5.57 0.27 -18.12
C VAL A 267 -4.46 -0.65 -18.61
N MET A 268 -3.78 -1.33 -17.68
CA MET A 268 -2.54 -2.03 -17.98
C MET A 268 -2.74 -3.30 -18.80
N ILE A 269 -3.66 -4.17 -18.39
CA ILE A 269 -3.82 -5.48 -19.04
C ILE A 269 -4.32 -5.34 -20.47
N PRO A 270 -5.41 -4.61 -20.77
CA PRO A 270 -5.86 -4.46 -22.16
C PRO A 270 -4.85 -3.70 -23.03
N ALA A 271 -4.08 -2.74 -22.47
CA ALA A 271 -3.04 -2.06 -23.23
C ALA A 271 -1.91 -3.01 -23.66
N VAL A 272 -1.47 -3.88 -22.76
CA VAL A 272 -0.44 -4.89 -23.03
C VAL A 272 -0.91 -5.87 -24.12
N PHE A 273 -2.15 -6.36 -24.03
CA PHE A 273 -2.74 -7.24 -25.03
C PHE A 273 -2.93 -6.54 -26.40
N ALA A 274 -3.33 -5.26 -26.41
CA ALA A 274 -3.50 -4.47 -27.62
C ALA A 274 -2.20 -4.37 -28.45
N TYR A 275 -1.05 -4.36 -27.77
CA TYR A 275 0.26 -4.30 -28.42
C TYR A 275 1.02 -5.62 -28.42
N ALA A 276 0.34 -6.75 -28.13
CA ALA A 276 0.91 -8.11 -28.08
C ALA A 276 2.20 -8.20 -27.23
N MET A 277 2.20 -7.51 -26.09
CA MET A 277 3.30 -7.53 -25.11
C MET A 277 3.00 -8.51 -23.97
N ASP A 278 4.01 -8.84 -23.16
CA ASP A 278 3.86 -9.77 -22.03
C ASP A 278 3.40 -9.03 -20.76
N PRO A 279 2.27 -9.39 -20.14
CA PRO A 279 1.84 -8.80 -18.88
C PRO A 279 2.71 -9.21 -17.69
N ALA A 280 3.64 -10.15 -17.85
CA ALA A 280 4.49 -10.72 -16.79
C ALA A 280 5.85 -10.00 -16.61
N GLU A 281 6.04 -8.79 -17.15
CA GLU A 281 7.35 -8.11 -17.16
C GLU A 281 7.76 -7.42 -15.83
N GLY A 282 7.00 -7.56 -14.75
CA GLY A 282 7.36 -6.96 -13.44
C GLY A 282 7.50 -5.43 -13.48
N PRO A 283 8.60 -4.87 -12.89
CA PRO A 283 8.84 -3.41 -12.89
C PRO A 283 8.91 -2.77 -14.28
N LYS A 284 9.33 -3.52 -15.27
CA LYS A 284 9.40 -3.04 -16.65
C LYS A 284 8.03 -2.70 -17.22
N LEU A 285 6.96 -3.29 -16.68
CA LEU A 285 5.59 -3.00 -17.11
C LEU A 285 5.28 -1.49 -17.01
N LEU A 286 5.65 -0.83 -15.91
CA LEU A 286 5.38 0.60 -15.70
C LEU A 286 6.40 1.51 -16.41
N PHE A 287 7.67 1.10 -16.51
CA PHE A 287 8.76 1.98 -16.97
C PHE A 287 9.28 1.67 -18.37
N VAL A 288 8.89 0.55 -18.96
CA VAL A 288 9.31 0.17 -20.32
C VAL A 288 8.10 -0.11 -21.22
N THR A 289 7.24 -1.03 -20.79
CA THR A 289 6.13 -1.53 -21.61
C THR A 289 5.06 -0.46 -21.82
N LEU A 290 4.52 0.12 -20.75
CA LEU A 290 3.53 1.21 -20.86
C LEU A 290 4.09 2.44 -21.59
N PRO A 291 5.30 2.94 -21.27
CA PRO A 291 5.94 3.99 -22.05
C PRO A 291 5.98 3.71 -23.57
N LYS A 292 6.37 2.52 -23.96
CA LYS A 292 6.41 2.13 -25.38
C LYS A 292 5.01 2.14 -26.02
N ILE A 293 4.00 1.69 -25.29
CA ILE A 293 2.60 1.76 -25.71
C ILE A 293 2.18 3.23 -25.90
N LEU A 294 2.43 4.07 -24.90
CA LEU A 294 2.08 5.49 -24.93
C LEU A 294 2.77 6.25 -26.07
N GLN A 295 4.03 5.94 -26.38
CA GLN A 295 4.74 6.52 -27.54
C GLN A 295 4.08 6.22 -28.88
N ASN A 296 3.38 5.09 -29.00
CA ASN A 296 2.70 4.66 -30.23
C ASN A 296 1.22 5.06 -30.27
N MET A 297 0.68 5.67 -29.20
CA MET A 297 -0.71 6.12 -29.14
C MET A 297 -0.86 7.57 -29.64
N ILE A 298 -1.99 7.85 -30.30
CA ILE A 298 -2.38 9.23 -30.63
C ILE A 298 -2.60 9.99 -29.31
N GLY A 299 -1.93 11.12 -29.14
CA GLY A 299 -1.98 11.89 -27.88
C GLY A 299 -1.22 11.25 -26.73
N GLY A 300 -0.34 10.28 -26.98
CA GLY A 300 0.36 9.50 -25.97
C GLY A 300 1.13 10.33 -24.96
N GLN A 301 1.66 11.50 -25.33
CA GLN A 301 2.29 12.42 -24.37
C GLN A 301 1.31 12.87 -23.27
N ILE A 302 0.08 13.21 -23.64
CA ILE A 302 -0.95 13.63 -22.67
C ILE A 302 -1.29 12.46 -21.76
N PHE A 303 -1.43 11.26 -22.31
CA PHE A 303 -1.72 10.07 -21.52
C PHE A 303 -0.54 9.67 -20.62
N ALA A 304 0.70 9.88 -21.03
CA ALA A 304 1.88 9.70 -20.17
C ALA A 304 1.86 10.66 -18.98
N ILE A 305 1.53 11.94 -19.21
CA ILE A 305 1.38 12.93 -18.14
C ILE A 305 0.26 12.52 -17.18
N ILE A 306 -0.88 12.09 -17.69
CA ILE A 306 -2.01 11.62 -16.89
C ILE A 306 -1.61 10.40 -16.05
N LEU A 307 -1.00 9.39 -16.66
CA LEU A 307 -0.56 8.17 -15.99
C LEU A 307 0.41 8.49 -14.85
N PHE A 308 1.52 9.15 -15.14
CA PHE A 308 2.54 9.41 -14.13
C PHE A 308 2.05 10.36 -13.03
N THR A 309 1.16 11.31 -13.34
CA THR A 309 0.52 12.15 -12.32
C THR A 309 -0.37 11.33 -11.38
N ALA A 310 -1.18 10.42 -11.92
CA ALA A 310 -2.01 9.54 -11.12
C ALA A 310 -1.18 8.61 -10.24
N VAL A 311 -0.10 8.04 -10.79
CA VAL A 311 0.84 7.18 -10.04
C VAL A 311 1.52 7.95 -8.91
N ILE A 312 1.91 9.21 -9.12
CA ILE A 312 2.48 10.07 -8.07
C ILE A 312 1.46 10.33 -6.97
N PHE A 313 0.19 10.57 -7.29
CA PHE A 313 -0.83 10.79 -6.27
C PHE A 313 -1.00 9.57 -5.37
N GLY A 314 -1.16 8.37 -5.95
CA GLY A 314 -1.19 7.13 -5.17
C GLY A 314 0.10 6.87 -4.39
N GLY A 315 1.24 7.13 -5.02
CA GLY A 315 2.56 6.97 -4.38
C GLY A 315 2.76 7.88 -3.17
N ILE A 316 2.49 9.18 -3.31
CA ILE A 316 2.66 10.16 -2.21
C ILE A 316 1.70 9.86 -1.06
N THR A 317 0.44 9.52 -1.32
CA THR A 317 -0.53 9.25 -0.26
C THR A 317 -0.20 8.00 0.54
N SER A 318 0.34 6.97 -0.11
CA SER A 318 0.85 5.77 0.55
C SER A 318 2.13 6.06 1.36
N LEU A 319 3.07 6.83 0.80
CA LEU A 319 4.29 7.26 1.50
C LEU A 319 3.97 8.15 2.71
N GLN A 320 2.93 8.98 2.64
CA GLN A 320 2.41 9.74 3.79
C GLN A 320 2.09 8.83 4.98
N ASN A 321 1.40 7.71 4.73
CA ASN A 321 1.09 6.77 5.81
C ASN A 321 2.35 6.19 6.42
N MET A 322 3.28 5.71 5.61
CA MET A 322 4.53 5.10 6.09
C MET A 322 5.32 6.08 6.98
N PHE A 323 5.40 7.35 6.60
CA PHE A 323 6.04 8.38 7.41
C PHE A 323 5.24 8.74 8.66
N GLU A 324 3.90 8.81 8.58
CA GLU A 324 3.06 9.12 9.73
C GLU A 324 3.11 8.04 10.81
N VAL A 325 3.12 6.77 10.41
CA VAL A 325 3.29 5.61 11.31
C VAL A 325 4.55 5.75 12.16
N VAL A 326 5.67 6.12 11.51
CA VAL A 326 6.94 6.30 12.21
C VAL A 326 6.92 7.58 13.04
N ALA A 327 6.44 8.69 12.48
CA ALA A 327 6.41 9.98 13.15
C ALA A 327 5.55 9.95 14.42
N GLU A 328 4.34 9.42 14.35
CA GLU A 328 3.46 9.30 15.52
C GLU A 328 4.06 8.41 16.61
N SER A 329 4.59 7.25 16.22
CA SER A 329 5.20 6.30 17.16
C SER A 329 6.41 6.89 17.87
N LEU A 330 7.27 7.63 17.17
CA LEU A 330 8.43 8.31 17.78
C LEU A 330 8.01 9.44 18.71
N MET A 331 7.03 10.27 18.31
CA MET A 331 6.50 11.33 19.19
C MET A 331 5.83 10.77 20.45
N HIS A 332 5.10 9.63 20.30
CA HIS A 332 4.51 8.95 21.44
C HIS A 332 5.59 8.41 22.40
N LYS A 333 6.63 7.78 21.88
CA LYS A 333 7.73 7.20 22.66
C LYS A 333 8.62 8.27 23.30
N PHE A 334 8.85 9.36 22.59
CA PHE A 334 9.72 10.47 22.98
C PHE A 334 8.96 11.81 23.01
N PRO A 335 8.14 12.10 24.03
CA PRO A 335 7.25 13.27 24.06
C PRO A 335 7.96 14.63 24.01
N ARG A 336 9.29 14.66 24.23
CA ARG A 336 10.12 15.88 24.15
C ARG A 336 10.46 16.25 22.68
N LEU A 337 10.34 15.30 21.75
CA LEU A 337 10.59 15.57 20.34
C LEU A 337 9.39 16.27 19.71
N SER A 338 9.61 17.45 19.13
CA SER A 338 8.58 18.10 18.35
C SER A 338 8.41 17.42 16.99
N ARG A 339 7.21 17.54 16.40
CA ARG A 339 6.92 16.99 15.09
C ARG A 339 7.93 17.43 14.01
N PHE A 340 8.34 18.69 14.05
CA PHE A 340 9.35 19.22 13.12
C PHE A 340 10.65 18.41 13.16
N TRP A 341 11.19 18.15 14.34
CA TRP A 341 12.45 17.39 14.47
C TRP A 341 12.31 15.93 14.09
N VAL A 342 11.15 15.33 14.33
CA VAL A 342 10.88 13.95 13.90
C VAL A 342 10.80 13.88 12.37
N LEU A 343 10.11 14.81 11.72
CA LEU A 343 10.03 14.86 10.25
C LEU A 343 11.40 15.18 9.63
N ALA A 344 12.19 16.07 10.25
CA ALA A 344 13.56 16.33 9.80
C ALA A 344 14.46 15.09 9.90
N LEU A 345 14.35 14.32 11.00
CA LEU A 345 15.06 13.05 11.15
C LEU A 345 14.64 12.04 10.07
N LEU A 346 13.34 11.92 9.81
CA LEU A 346 12.82 11.04 8.73
C LEU A 346 13.36 11.46 7.36
N CYS A 347 13.42 12.77 7.08
CA CYS A 347 14.01 13.29 5.86
C CYS A 347 15.47 12.82 5.71
N VAL A 348 16.29 13.03 6.74
CA VAL A 348 17.71 12.67 6.71
C VAL A 348 17.89 11.15 6.56
N VAL A 349 17.14 10.36 7.32
CA VAL A 349 17.27 8.89 7.28
C VAL A 349 16.80 8.34 5.94
N CYS A 350 15.60 8.76 5.47
CA CYS A 350 15.04 8.20 4.24
C CYS A 350 15.80 8.67 2.99
N PHE A 351 16.22 9.95 2.95
CA PHE A 351 17.03 10.45 1.84
C PHE A 351 18.43 9.83 1.85
N GLY A 352 19.11 9.82 3.01
CA GLY A 352 20.45 9.28 3.14
C GLY A 352 20.52 7.78 2.80
N ALA A 353 19.64 6.96 3.38
CA ALA A 353 19.60 5.53 3.07
C ALA A 353 19.10 5.27 1.64
N GLY A 354 18.06 5.99 1.20
CA GLY A 354 17.47 5.83 -0.13
C GLY A 354 18.42 6.22 -1.26
N ALA A 355 19.33 7.18 -1.06
CA ALA A 355 20.34 7.55 -2.04
C ALA A 355 21.23 6.35 -2.47
N PHE A 356 21.57 5.47 -1.54
CA PHE A 356 22.29 4.22 -1.83
C PHE A 356 21.41 3.13 -2.45
N MET A 357 20.07 3.29 -2.35
CA MET A 357 19.09 2.36 -2.91
C MET A 357 18.57 2.80 -4.28
N GLU A 358 19.09 3.91 -4.86
CA GLU A 358 18.63 4.37 -6.17
C GLU A 358 18.89 3.36 -7.29
N PRO A 359 20.06 2.68 -7.41
CA PRO A 359 20.19 1.63 -8.39
C PRO A 359 19.27 0.44 -8.11
N ILE A 360 18.59 -0.06 -9.13
CA ILE A 360 17.69 -1.23 -9.02
C ILE A 360 18.41 -2.47 -8.48
N SER A 361 19.70 -2.59 -8.74
CA SER A 361 20.56 -3.65 -8.21
C SER A 361 20.71 -3.61 -6.68
N SER A 362 20.59 -2.44 -6.07
CA SER A 362 20.56 -2.25 -4.60
C SER A 362 19.13 -2.23 -4.07
N TRP A 363 18.21 -1.61 -4.81
CA TRP A 363 16.80 -1.49 -4.46
C TRP A 363 16.09 -2.85 -4.38
N GLY A 364 16.30 -3.72 -5.37
CA GLY A 364 15.67 -5.05 -5.42
C GLY A 364 15.96 -5.88 -4.16
N PRO A 365 17.22 -6.18 -3.84
CA PRO A 365 17.58 -6.92 -2.62
C PRO A 365 17.08 -6.26 -1.33
N TRP A 366 17.05 -4.92 -1.24
CA TRP A 366 16.48 -4.22 -0.10
C TRP A 366 14.99 -4.48 0.04
N MET A 367 14.23 -4.30 -1.05
CA MET A 367 12.79 -4.52 -1.02
C MET A 367 12.43 -5.98 -0.80
N ASP A 368 13.20 -6.91 -1.37
CA ASP A 368 13.03 -8.35 -1.13
C ASP A 368 13.26 -8.67 0.35
N PHE A 369 14.34 -8.17 0.95
CA PHE A 369 14.58 -8.37 2.38
C PHE A 369 13.42 -7.86 3.24
N VAL A 370 12.92 -6.68 2.94
CA VAL A 370 11.82 -6.07 3.70
C VAL A 370 10.51 -6.83 3.51
N SER A 371 10.14 -7.16 2.27
CA SER A 371 8.84 -7.77 1.95
C SER A 371 8.79 -9.29 2.19
N ILE A 372 9.94 -9.99 2.13
CA ILE A 372 10.01 -11.43 2.42
C ILE A 372 10.09 -11.69 3.93
N TYR A 373 10.83 -10.87 4.68
CA TYR A 373 11.12 -11.14 6.09
C TYR A 373 10.41 -10.18 7.04
N ILE A 374 10.68 -8.87 6.94
CA ILE A 374 10.25 -7.91 7.97
C ILE A 374 8.73 -7.76 8.00
N ILE A 375 8.11 -7.55 6.85
CA ILE A 375 6.68 -7.30 6.76
C ILE A 375 5.84 -8.51 7.15
N PRO A 376 6.10 -9.73 6.64
CA PRO A 376 5.31 -10.89 7.05
C PRO A 376 5.45 -11.22 8.54
N ILE A 377 6.66 -11.08 9.11
CA ILE A 377 6.87 -11.28 10.55
C ILE A 377 6.11 -10.20 11.33
N GLY A 378 6.17 -8.93 10.92
CA GLY A 378 5.42 -7.83 11.53
C GLY A 378 3.91 -8.07 11.52
N ALA A 379 3.37 -8.52 10.39
CA ALA A 379 1.97 -8.87 10.23
C ALA A 379 1.52 -10.01 11.17
N VAL A 380 2.33 -11.07 11.28
CA VAL A 380 2.07 -12.18 12.20
C VAL A 380 2.08 -11.72 13.65
N ILE A 381 3.09 -10.93 14.04
CA ILE A 381 3.18 -10.37 15.39
C ILE A 381 1.96 -9.51 15.70
N GLY A 382 1.51 -8.69 14.75
CA GLY A 382 0.27 -7.93 14.84
C GLY A 382 -0.94 -8.84 15.04
N ALA A 383 -1.15 -9.78 14.13
CA ALA A 383 -2.27 -10.72 14.19
C ALA A 383 -2.35 -11.47 15.52
N ILE A 384 -1.22 -11.98 16.02
CA ILE A 384 -1.13 -12.62 17.34
C ILE A 384 -1.48 -11.62 18.45
N SER A 385 -0.97 -10.40 18.39
CA SER A 385 -1.20 -9.39 19.42
C SER A 385 -2.68 -9.01 19.54
N TRP A 386 -3.38 -8.93 18.41
CA TRP A 386 -4.80 -8.51 18.38
C TRP A 386 -5.80 -9.61 18.70
N PHE A 387 -5.46 -10.89 18.45
CA PHE A 387 -6.42 -12.00 18.63
C PHE A 387 -6.02 -13.03 19.69
N TRP A 388 -4.75 -13.07 20.11
CA TRP A 388 -4.29 -14.05 21.10
C TRP A 388 -3.81 -13.39 22.39
N VAL A 389 -3.29 -12.17 22.33
CA VAL A 389 -2.73 -11.47 23.51
C VAL A 389 -3.76 -10.59 24.17
N ILE A 390 -4.35 -9.62 23.46
CA ILE A 390 -5.38 -8.75 24.04
C ILE A 390 -6.59 -9.56 24.48
N LYS A 391 -7.25 -9.13 25.55
CA LYS A 391 -8.46 -9.80 26.02
C LYS A 391 -9.60 -9.65 25.00
N LYS A 392 -10.33 -10.75 24.77
CA LYS A 392 -11.43 -10.81 23.81
C LYS A 392 -12.45 -9.70 24.01
N GLU A 393 -12.80 -9.45 25.28
CA GLU A 393 -13.79 -8.46 25.67
C GLU A 393 -13.32 -7.06 25.24
N GLU A 394 -12.06 -6.72 25.48
CA GLU A 394 -11.51 -5.39 25.19
C GLU A 394 -11.55 -5.06 23.68
N ILE A 395 -11.22 -6.03 22.81
CA ILE A 395 -11.24 -5.78 21.36
C ILE A 395 -12.67 -5.80 20.82
N LEU A 396 -13.55 -6.66 21.33
CA LEU A 396 -14.97 -6.70 20.93
C LEU A 396 -15.71 -5.43 21.37
N ASP A 397 -15.46 -4.94 22.58
CA ASP A 397 -16.04 -3.67 23.06
C ASP A 397 -15.64 -2.51 22.14
N GLU A 398 -14.37 -2.47 21.72
CA GLU A 398 -13.92 -1.42 20.81
C GLU A 398 -14.51 -1.56 19.41
N VAL A 399 -14.56 -2.77 18.85
CA VAL A 399 -15.15 -3.01 17.53
C VAL A 399 -16.62 -2.64 17.52
N ASN A 400 -17.35 -2.89 18.62
CA ASN A 400 -18.76 -2.55 18.75
C ASN A 400 -19.03 -1.09 19.12
N SER A 401 -18.01 -0.33 19.55
CA SER A 401 -18.16 1.10 19.79
C SER A 401 -18.39 1.84 18.48
N GLY A 402 -19.56 2.48 18.34
CA GLY A 402 -19.99 3.15 17.11
C GLY A 402 -20.49 2.22 16.00
N ALA A 403 -20.59 0.91 16.24
CA ALA A 403 -21.03 -0.05 15.25
C ALA A 403 -22.55 -0.01 15.04
N ASN A 404 -22.96 -0.08 13.77
CA ASN A 404 -24.39 -0.15 13.39
C ASN A 404 -25.01 -1.52 13.69
N LYS A 405 -24.20 -2.54 13.87
CA LYS A 405 -24.62 -3.93 14.22
C LYS A 405 -23.61 -4.53 15.19
N THR A 406 -24.07 -5.48 16.00
CA THR A 406 -23.21 -6.15 16.96
C THR A 406 -22.32 -7.20 16.28
N TYR A 407 -21.02 -7.06 16.47
CA TYR A 407 -20.02 -8.06 16.10
C TYR A 407 -19.72 -8.93 17.32
N GLY A 408 -20.00 -10.23 17.20
CA GLY A 408 -19.90 -11.17 18.31
C GLY A 408 -18.71 -12.11 18.22
N SER A 409 -18.87 -13.27 18.89
CA SER A 409 -17.85 -14.32 18.93
C SER A 409 -17.44 -14.84 17.54
N PHE A 410 -18.30 -14.72 16.51
CA PHE A 410 -17.95 -15.14 15.15
C PHE A 410 -16.85 -14.27 14.55
N TRP A 411 -16.90 -12.93 14.68
CA TRP A 411 -15.84 -12.04 14.23
C TRP A 411 -14.51 -12.38 14.89
N TYR A 412 -14.55 -12.59 16.21
CA TYR A 412 -13.36 -12.96 16.97
C TYR A 412 -12.83 -14.36 16.59
N PHE A 413 -13.73 -15.32 16.33
CA PHE A 413 -13.37 -16.67 15.88
C PHE A 413 -12.64 -16.62 14.53
N VAL A 414 -13.20 -15.90 13.55
CA VAL A 414 -12.58 -15.73 12.23
C VAL A 414 -11.20 -15.08 12.37
N GLY A 415 -11.07 -14.04 13.20
CA GLY A 415 -9.77 -13.39 13.46
C GLY A 415 -8.76 -14.36 14.07
N LYS A 416 -9.16 -15.08 15.12
CA LYS A 416 -8.26 -15.92 15.92
C LYS A 416 -7.87 -17.21 15.22
N PHE A 417 -8.81 -17.90 14.55
CA PHE A 417 -8.62 -19.27 14.06
C PHE A 417 -8.55 -19.38 12.53
N ILE A 418 -8.82 -18.30 11.79
CA ILE A 418 -8.69 -18.26 10.34
C ILE A 418 -7.60 -17.26 9.95
N TYR A 419 -7.75 -15.99 10.33
CA TYR A 419 -6.83 -14.92 9.91
C TYR A 419 -5.42 -15.10 10.49
N VAL A 420 -5.26 -15.38 11.80
CA VAL A 420 -3.93 -15.55 12.39
C VAL A 420 -3.18 -16.77 11.80
N PRO A 421 -3.79 -17.98 11.65
CA PRO A 421 -3.14 -19.08 10.95
C PRO A 421 -2.76 -18.77 9.49
N ILE A 422 -3.62 -18.05 8.75
CA ILE A 422 -3.33 -17.61 7.39
C ILE A 422 -2.12 -16.67 7.37
N ALA A 423 -2.06 -15.67 8.24
CA ALA A 423 -0.93 -14.76 8.33
C ALA A 423 0.38 -15.52 8.65
N PHE A 424 0.31 -16.49 9.55
CA PHE A 424 1.45 -17.34 9.90
C PHE A 424 1.89 -18.22 8.72
N LEU A 425 0.95 -18.84 8.02
CA LEU A 425 1.23 -19.64 6.82
C LEU A 425 1.89 -18.81 5.72
N LEU A 426 1.36 -17.61 5.44
CA LEU A 426 1.96 -16.68 4.49
C LEU A 426 3.39 -16.30 4.85
N CYS A 427 3.64 -16.01 6.13
CA CYS A 427 4.97 -15.69 6.60
C CYS A 427 5.96 -16.85 6.38
N ILE A 428 5.55 -18.10 6.69
CA ILE A 428 6.37 -19.29 6.43
C ILE A 428 6.64 -19.45 4.94
N ILE A 429 5.63 -19.30 4.08
CA ILE A 429 5.80 -19.47 2.64
C ILE A 429 6.68 -18.35 2.06
N ALA A 430 6.48 -17.10 2.47
CA ALA A 430 7.32 -15.97 2.06
C ALA A 430 8.80 -16.28 2.34
N ILE A 431 9.12 -16.64 3.57
CA ILE A 431 10.49 -16.90 4.01
C ILE A 431 11.06 -18.18 3.36
N SER A 432 10.30 -19.27 3.31
CA SER A 432 10.80 -20.57 2.82
C SER A 432 10.98 -20.61 1.30
N LYS A 433 10.17 -19.87 0.54
CA LYS A 433 10.20 -19.81 -0.93
C LYS A 433 10.88 -18.56 -1.47
N GLY A 434 11.25 -17.59 -0.62
CA GLY A 434 11.80 -16.33 -1.05
C GLY A 434 10.80 -15.51 -1.88
N ILE A 435 9.51 -15.51 -1.52
CA ILE A 435 8.47 -14.83 -2.30
C ILE A 435 8.21 -13.46 -1.66
N SER A 436 8.43 -12.42 -2.46
CA SER A 436 8.04 -11.04 -2.16
C SER A 436 6.56 -10.83 -2.50
N PHE A 437 5.79 -10.37 -1.51
CA PHE A 437 4.36 -10.09 -1.67
C PHE A 437 4.08 -8.62 -1.98
#